data_0044841b6a848a1733b7a335ff066320
#
_entry.id   0044841b6a848a1733b7a335ff066320
#
_cell.length_a   1.000
_cell.length_b   1.000
_cell.length_c   1.000
_cell.angle_alpha   90.00
_cell.angle_beta   90.00
_cell.angle_gamma   90.00
#
_symmetry.space_group_name_H-M   'P 1'
#
loop_
_entity.id
_entity.type
_entity.pdbx_description
1 polymer ?
#
loop_
_entity_poly.entity_id
_entity_poly.type
_entity_poly.pdbx_seq_one_letter_code
_entity_poly.pdbx_strand_id
1 'polypeptide(L)'
;LLTFGLLSPDKGIEHVIEALPAILEKHPETVYVVLGVTHPHVKEHHGELYRLSLENRAQKLGVAANIVFHNRFVSQAELSEFLSAADIYITPYLKEEQTTSGTLAYAVGSGRAVVSTPYWHAKELLADGRGVLVPWRDPAAIAREVNALLGDDAKRLRMRRRAAAYGRDMLWPAI
;
A
#
# COMPACT_ATOMS: atom_id res chain seq x y z
N LEU A 1 -7.59 0.25 3.87
CA LEU A 1 -6.40 0.26 3.02
C LEU A 1 -5.16 0.46 3.87
N LEU A 2 -4.00 -0.07 3.45
CA LEU A 2 -2.73 0.06 4.18
C LEU A 2 -1.57 0.32 3.22
N THR A 3 -0.72 1.28 3.58
CA THR A 3 0.67 1.41 3.10
C THR A 3 1.58 1.50 4.31
N PHE A 4 2.69 0.75 4.34
CA PHE A 4 3.64 0.85 5.43
C PHE A 4 5.10 0.92 4.94
N GLY A 5 5.96 1.48 5.77
CA GLY A 5 7.39 1.65 5.54
C GLY A 5 7.87 3.07 5.79
N LEU A 6 9.11 3.34 5.45
CA LEU A 6 9.70 4.69 5.57
C LEU A 6 9.11 5.62 4.51
N LEU A 7 8.55 6.75 4.95
CA LEU A 7 7.91 7.72 4.07
C LEU A 7 8.95 8.56 3.33
N SER A 8 8.81 8.62 2.01
CA SER A 8 9.62 9.44 1.12
C SER A 8 8.86 9.73 -0.19
N PRO A 9 9.22 10.78 -0.95
CA PRO A 9 8.50 11.14 -2.17
C PRO A 9 8.43 10.04 -3.23
N ASP A 10 9.42 9.14 -3.27
CA ASP A 10 9.44 7.99 -4.19
C ASP A 10 8.40 6.91 -3.84
N LYS A 11 7.72 7.02 -2.70
CA LYS A 11 6.65 6.09 -2.30
C LYS A 11 5.30 6.40 -2.96
N GLY A 12 5.10 7.58 -3.52
CA GLY A 12 3.91 7.94 -4.28
C GLY A 12 2.59 7.92 -3.49
N ILE A 13 2.65 8.08 -2.17
CA ILE A 13 1.48 8.02 -1.26
C ILE A 13 0.44 9.06 -1.64
N GLU A 14 0.87 10.23 -2.16
CA GLU A 14 0.01 11.29 -2.66
C GLU A 14 -1.01 10.82 -3.69
N HIS A 15 -0.66 9.85 -4.54
CA HIS A 15 -1.55 9.34 -5.58
C HIS A 15 -2.67 8.45 -5.01
N VAL A 16 -2.43 7.79 -3.87
CA VAL A 16 -3.50 7.08 -3.15
C VAL A 16 -4.44 8.08 -2.48
N ILE A 17 -3.91 9.16 -1.90
CA ILE A 17 -4.72 10.23 -1.31
C ILE A 17 -5.59 10.88 -2.37
N GLU A 18 -5.06 11.12 -3.58
CA GLU A 18 -5.79 11.65 -4.73
C GLU A 18 -6.87 10.68 -5.25
N ALA A 19 -6.71 9.38 -5.05
CA ALA A 19 -7.69 8.36 -5.41
C ALA A 19 -8.86 8.25 -4.41
N LEU A 20 -8.66 8.67 -3.16
CA LEU A 20 -9.63 8.48 -2.08
C LEU A 20 -11.01 9.10 -2.35
N PRO A 21 -11.17 10.31 -2.92
CA PRO A 21 -12.50 10.84 -3.22
C PRO A 21 -13.36 9.85 -4.02
N ALA A 22 -12.82 9.29 -5.11
CA ALA A 22 -13.53 8.34 -5.95
C ALA A 22 -13.72 6.95 -5.29
N ILE A 23 -12.87 6.59 -4.32
CA ILE A 23 -13.04 5.37 -3.52
C ILE A 23 -14.19 5.58 -2.53
N LEU A 24 -14.21 6.71 -1.83
CA LEU A 24 -15.20 7.03 -0.80
C LEU A 24 -16.62 7.24 -1.35
N GLU A 25 -16.76 7.65 -2.61
CA GLU A 25 -18.06 7.70 -3.29
C GLU A 25 -18.76 6.33 -3.32
N LYS A 26 -18.00 5.24 -3.45
CA LYS A 26 -18.51 3.86 -3.52
C LYS A 26 -18.39 3.11 -2.21
N HIS A 27 -17.37 3.41 -1.43
CA HIS A 27 -17.06 2.74 -0.17
C HIS A 27 -16.77 3.80 0.92
N PRO A 28 -17.80 4.50 1.43
CA PRO A 28 -17.64 5.64 2.34
C PRO A 28 -16.96 5.29 3.67
N GLU A 29 -17.02 4.02 4.09
CA GLU A 29 -16.39 3.53 5.33
C GLU A 29 -14.88 3.24 5.16
N THR A 30 -14.31 3.48 3.96
CA THR A 30 -12.88 3.20 3.72
C THR A 30 -12.01 4.10 4.56
N VAL A 31 -11.03 3.49 5.23
CA VAL A 31 -9.94 4.18 5.93
C VAL A 31 -8.61 3.81 5.27
N TYR A 32 -7.79 4.80 5.02
CA TYR A 32 -6.41 4.63 4.55
C TYR A 32 -5.42 4.85 5.68
N VAL A 33 -4.70 3.79 6.05
CA VAL A 33 -3.67 3.83 7.08
C VAL A 33 -2.30 3.96 6.41
N VAL A 34 -1.57 5.01 6.77
CA VAL A 34 -0.17 5.24 6.39
C VAL A 34 0.69 5.01 7.63
N LEU A 35 1.40 3.89 7.65
CA LEU A 35 2.15 3.41 8.80
C LEU A 35 3.65 3.54 8.57
N GLY A 36 4.31 4.36 9.37
CA GLY A 36 5.76 4.53 9.37
C GLY A 36 6.21 5.98 9.53
N VAL A 37 7.47 6.14 9.82
CA VAL A 37 8.11 7.45 9.99
C VAL A 37 8.70 7.96 8.68
N THR A 38 8.97 9.25 8.62
CA THR A 38 9.72 9.84 7.50
C THR A 38 11.10 9.20 7.39
N HIS A 39 11.50 8.86 6.17
CA HIS A 39 12.81 8.26 5.90
C HIS A 39 13.93 9.14 6.50
N PRO A 40 14.91 8.57 7.25
CA PRO A 40 15.94 9.35 7.94
C PRO A 40 16.65 10.37 7.03
N HIS A 41 17.06 9.97 5.84
CA HIS A 41 17.69 10.87 4.87
C HIS A 41 16.77 12.02 4.42
N VAL A 42 15.48 11.75 4.21
CA VAL A 42 14.50 12.80 3.88
C VAL A 42 14.31 13.73 5.06
N LYS A 43 14.23 13.18 6.28
CA LYS A 43 14.07 13.95 7.51
C LYS A 43 15.27 14.87 7.78
N GLU A 44 16.49 14.40 7.52
CA GLU A 44 17.71 15.18 7.69
C GLU A 44 17.76 16.40 6.75
N HIS A 45 17.33 16.25 5.49
CA HIS A 45 17.43 17.29 4.46
C HIS A 45 16.19 18.18 4.35
N HIS A 46 15.02 17.64 4.64
CA HIS A 46 13.72 18.29 4.41
C HIS A 46 12.78 18.22 5.63
N GLY A 47 13.22 17.69 6.77
CA GLY A 47 12.38 17.55 7.96
C GLY A 47 11.14 16.69 7.66
N GLU A 48 9.99 17.14 8.12
CA GLU A 48 8.70 16.45 7.95
C GLU A 48 7.89 17.01 6.76
N LEU A 49 8.50 17.79 5.87
CA LEU A 49 7.78 18.48 4.79
C LEU A 49 6.98 17.53 3.89
N TYR A 50 7.53 16.34 3.60
CA TYR A 50 6.80 15.37 2.77
C TYR A 50 5.53 14.90 3.48
N ARG A 51 5.62 14.45 4.75
CA ARG A 51 4.45 14.02 5.53
C ARG A 51 3.42 15.13 5.66
N LEU A 52 3.85 16.35 6.00
CA LEU A 52 2.97 17.51 6.10
C LEU A 52 2.30 17.84 4.76
N SER A 53 2.98 17.64 3.63
CA SER A 53 2.40 17.82 2.31
C SER A 53 1.28 16.81 2.03
N LEU A 54 1.42 15.57 2.50
CA LEU A 54 0.37 14.54 2.40
C LEU A 54 -0.84 14.90 3.24
N GLU A 55 -0.64 15.33 4.49
CA GLU A 55 -1.71 15.79 5.38
C GLU A 55 -2.48 16.98 4.78
N ASN A 56 -1.75 17.99 4.27
CA ASN A 56 -2.35 19.14 3.59
C ASN A 56 -3.16 18.74 2.35
N ARG A 57 -2.65 17.78 1.57
CA ARG A 57 -3.36 17.27 0.39
C ARG A 57 -4.66 16.59 0.78
N ALA A 58 -4.64 15.78 1.83
CA ALA A 58 -5.83 15.13 2.38
C ALA A 58 -6.89 16.14 2.83
N GLN A 59 -6.47 17.23 3.48
CA GLN A 59 -7.38 18.31 3.89
C GLN A 59 -7.99 19.02 2.68
N LYS A 60 -7.18 19.39 1.69
CA LYS A 60 -7.65 20.07 0.45
C LYS A 60 -8.64 19.23 -0.34
N LEU A 61 -8.50 17.91 -0.33
CA LEU A 61 -9.41 16.97 -1.01
C LEU A 61 -10.61 16.58 -0.14
N GLY A 62 -10.69 17.04 1.12
CA GLY A 62 -11.80 16.73 2.03
C GLY A 62 -11.82 15.29 2.53
N VAL A 63 -10.69 14.58 2.45
CA VAL A 63 -10.58 13.15 2.82
C VAL A 63 -9.77 12.92 4.10
N ALA A 64 -9.38 13.96 4.81
CA ALA A 64 -8.52 13.85 6.00
C ALA A 64 -9.13 12.98 7.10
N ALA A 65 -10.45 12.96 7.25
CA ALA A 65 -11.15 12.11 8.23
C ALA A 65 -11.03 10.60 7.92
N ASN A 66 -10.70 10.24 6.69
CA ASN A 66 -10.56 8.86 6.22
C ASN A 66 -9.11 8.40 6.13
N ILE A 67 -8.16 9.20 6.62
CA ILE A 67 -6.73 8.85 6.62
C ILE A 67 -6.20 8.86 8.04
N VAL A 68 -5.42 7.83 8.38
CA VAL A 68 -4.71 7.75 9.66
C VAL A 68 -3.22 7.64 9.40
N PHE A 69 -2.46 8.64 9.86
CA PHE A 69 -1.00 8.64 9.82
C PHE A 69 -0.46 8.13 11.16
N HIS A 70 0.12 6.93 11.16
CA HIS A 70 0.88 6.40 12.28
C HIS A 70 2.36 6.69 12.10
N ASN A 71 2.80 7.87 12.56
CA ASN A 71 4.18 8.34 12.44
C ASN A 71 5.07 7.70 13.51
N ARG A 72 5.18 6.38 13.51
CA ARG A 72 6.00 5.61 14.44
C ARG A 72 6.50 4.30 13.82
N PHE A 73 7.58 3.77 14.38
CA PHE A 73 7.95 2.37 14.16
C PHE A 73 7.00 1.45 14.94
N VAL A 74 6.74 0.30 14.36
CA VAL A 74 5.95 -0.76 15.00
C VAL A 74 6.80 -2.03 15.11
N SER A 75 6.50 -2.84 16.10
CA SER A 75 7.06 -4.17 16.23
C SER A 75 6.56 -5.10 15.10
N GLN A 76 7.22 -6.22 14.89
CA GLN A 76 6.79 -7.21 13.91
C GLN A 76 5.39 -7.78 14.26
N ALA A 77 5.09 -7.94 15.54
CA ALA A 77 3.77 -8.37 15.99
C ALA A 77 2.68 -7.36 15.63
N GLU A 78 2.88 -6.07 15.95
CA GLU A 78 1.95 -5.00 15.56
C GLU A 78 1.81 -4.89 14.03
N LEU A 79 2.91 -5.02 13.27
CA LEU A 79 2.85 -5.01 11.80
C LEU A 79 1.96 -6.15 11.28
N SER A 80 2.05 -7.33 11.88
CA SER A 80 1.21 -8.47 11.54
C SER A 80 -0.27 -8.20 11.82
N GLU A 81 -0.58 -7.47 12.90
CA GLU A 81 -1.95 -7.04 13.21
C GLU A 81 -2.48 -6.04 12.16
N PHE A 82 -1.69 -5.00 11.81
CA PHE A 82 -2.06 -4.06 10.75
C PHE A 82 -2.29 -4.76 9.41
N LEU A 83 -1.39 -5.67 9.02
CA LEU A 83 -1.55 -6.46 7.80
C LEU A 83 -2.79 -7.35 7.87
N SER A 84 -3.08 -7.95 9.01
CA SER A 84 -4.26 -8.81 9.19
C SER A 84 -5.57 -8.02 9.10
N ALA A 85 -5.60 -6.80 9.62
CA ALA A 85 -6.75 -5.90 9.56
C ALA A 85 -6.97 -5.27 8.17
N ALA A 86 -5.93 -5.19 7.34
CA ALA A 86 -6.01 -4.55 6.04
C ALA A 86 -6.73 -5.43 5.01
N ASP A 87 -7.72 -4.87 4.30
CA ASP A 87 -8.36 -5.51 3.14
C ASP A 87 -7.44 -5.49 1.92
N ILE A 88 -6.79 -4.36 1.69
CA ILE A 88 -5.91 -4.12 0.53
C ILE A 88 -4.64 -3.41 1.01
N TYR A 89 -3.49 -3.94 0.63
CA TYR A 89 -2.20 -3.29 0.75
C TYR A 89 -1.88 -2.55 -0.55
N ILE A 90 -1.46 -1.28 -0.45
CA ILE A 90 -1.14 -0.45 -1.63
C ILE A 90 0.32 -0.02 -1.57
N THR A 91 1.04 -0.23 -2.68
CA THR A 91 2.44 0.18 -2.84
C THR A 91 2.61 0.95 -4.16
N PRO A 92 2.33 2.28 -4.16
CA PRO A 92 2.30 3.10 -5.37
C PRO A 92 3.68 3.71 -5.68
N TYR A 93 4.75 2.96 -5.47
CA TYR A 93 6.13 3.43 -5.59
C TYR A 93 6.43 3.99 -6.99
N LEU A 94 7.26 5.01 -7.07
CA LEU A 94 7.55 5.74 -8.30
C LEU A 94 8.89 5.37 -8.95
N LYS A 95 9.67 4.51 -8.30
CA LYS A 95 10.98 4.07 -8.79
C LYS A 95 10.83 2.71 -9.48
N GLU A 96 10.99 2.67 -10.80
CA GLU A 96 10.85 1.44 -11.59
C GLU A 96 11.88 0.38 -11.23
N GLU A 97 13.13 0.78 -11.01
CA GLU A 97 14.27 -0.09 -10.74
C GLU A 97 14.29 -0.69 -9.32
N GLN A 98 13.19 -0.59 -8.60
CA GLN A 98 13.06 -1.20 -7.27
C GLN A 98 13.11 -2.73 -7.41
N THR A 99 14.29 -3.30 -7.22
CA THR A 99 14.53 -4.76 -7.33
C THR A 99 14.11 -5.53 -6.08
N THR A 100 13.99 -4.86 -4.93
CA THR A 100 13.60 -5.49 -3.68
C THR A 100 12.70 -4.55 -2.88
N SER A 101 11.55 -5.05 -2.44
CA SER A 101 10.64 -4.36 -1.54
C SER A 101 10.26 -5.31 -0.41
N GLY A 102 10.85 -5.10 0.77
CA GLY A 102 10.52 -5.87 1.95
C GLY A 102 9.05 -5.72 2.35
N THR A 103 8.50 -4.51 2.23
CA THR A 103 7.09 -4.25 2.55
C THR A 103 6.12 -5.01 1.64
N LEU A 104 6.43 -5.11 0.34
CA LEU A 104 5.65 -5.91 -0.60
C LEU A 104 5.75 -7.40 -0.28
N ALA A 105 6.96 -7.89 0.02
CA ALA A 105 7.17 -9.29 0.40
C ALA A 105 6.36 -9.66 1.65
N TYR A 106 6.33 -8.79 2.67
CA TYR A 106 5.50 -8.98 3.86
C TYR A 106 4.00 -9.03 3.52
N ALA A 107 3.51 -8.13 2.67
CA ALA A 107 2.10 -8.09 2.28
C ALA A 107 1.68 -9.37 1.52
N VAL A 108 2.48 -9.81 0.55
CA VAL A 108 2.24 -11.04 -0.21
C VAL A 108 2.36 -12.26 0.69
N GLY A 109 3.42 -12.35 1.50
CA GLY A 109 3.64 -13.43 2.46
C GLY A 109 2.52 -13.58 3.49
N SER A 110 1.89 -12.46 3.87
CA SER A 110 0.72 -12.42 4.76
C SER A 110 -0.62 -12.68 4.02
N GLY A 111 -0.59 -12.99 2.74
CA GLY A 111 -1.80 -13.26 1.95
C GLY A 111 -2.73 -12.05 1.83
N ARG A 112 -2.18 -10.86 1.64
CA ARG A 112 -3.00 -9.65 1.41
C ARG A 112 -3.31 -9.47 -0.07
N ALA A 113 -4.46 -8.86 -0.36
CA ALA A 113 -4.71 -8.32 -1.69
C ALA A 113 -3.82 -7.10 -1.90
N VAL A 114 -3.19 -6.98 -3.06
CA VAL A 114 -2.21 -5.93 -3.33
C VAL A 114 -2.57 -5.16 -4.59
N VAL A 115 -2.49 -3.82 -4.51
CA VAL A 115 -2.48 -2.90 -5.65
C VAL A 115 -1.12 -2.20 -5.67
N SER A 116 -0.42 -2.23 -6.79
CA SER A 116 0.95 -1.73 -6.92
C SER A 116 1.18 -1.05 -8.25
N THR A 117 2.13 -0.12 -8.30
CA THR A 117 2.76 0.31 -9.55
C THR A 117 3.72 -0.78 -10.07
N PRO A 118 4.06 -0.79 -11.38
CA PRO A 118 4.76 -1.90 -12.00
C PRO A 118 6.29 -1.81 -11.86
N TYR A 119 6.82 -1.55 -10.65
CA TYR A 119 8.26 -1.65 -10.42
C TYR A 119 8.73 -3.12 -10.50
N TRP A 120 10.01 -3.35 -10.72
CA TRP A 120 10.53 -4.68 -11.07
C TRP A 120 10.10 -5.78 -10.11
N HIS A 121 10.30 -5.59 -8.80
CA HIS A 121 9.89 -6.57 -7.80
C HIS A 121 8.35 -6.80 -7.76
N ALA A 122 7.56 -5.75 -8.02
CA ALA A 122 6.10 -5.89 -8.06
C ALA A 122 5.63 -6.69 -9.29
N LYS A 123 6.25 -6.49 -10.45
CA LYS A 123 5.95 -7.28 -11.66
C LYS A 123 6.16 -8.77 -11.42
N GLU A 124 7.23 -9.13 -10.70
CA GLU A 124 7.55 -10.51 -10.37
C GLU A 124 6.60 -11.08 -9.29
N LEU A 125 6.51 -10.39 -8.15
CA LEU A 125 5.77 -10.90 -7.00
C LEU A 125 4.26 -10.97 -7.25
N LEU A 126 3.69 -10.03 -8.00
CA LEU A 126 2.26 -9.91 -8.24
C LEU A 126 1.77 -10.61 -9.51
N ALA A 127 2.63 -11.33 -10.23
CA ALA A 127 2.26 -12.13 -11.36
C ALA A 127 1.18 -13.18 -10.98
N ASP A 128 0.57 -13.82 -11.98
CA ASP A 128 -0.39 -14.91 -11.83
C ASP A 128 -1.59 -14.60 -10.92
N GLY A 129 -1.99 -13.33 -10.90
CA GLY A 129 -3.16 -12.88 -10.12
C GLY A 129 -2.94 -12.81 -8.62
N ARG A 130 -1.69 -12.67 -8.16
CA ARG A 130 -1.33 -12.42 -6.77
C ARG A 130 -1.54 -10.96 -6.35
N GLY A 131 -1.70 -10.05 -7.31
CA GLY A 131 -1.99 -8.64 -7.10
C GLY A 131 -2.44 -7.98 -8.40
N VAL A 132 -2.66 -6.67 -8.34
CA VAL A 132 -3.01 -5.83 -9.50
C VAL A 132 -1.95 -4.77 -9.69
N LEU A 133 -1.51 -4.58 -10.94
CA LEU A 133 -0.61 -3.50 -11.33
C LEU A 133 -1.41 -2.35 -11.94
N VAL A 134 -1.11 -1.12 -11.50
CA VAL A 134 -1.68 0.13 -12.01
C VAL A 134 -0.59 1.00 -12.63
N PRO A 135 -0.92 1.87 -13.60
CA PRO A 135 0.05 2.81 -14.16
C PRO A 135 0.67 3.73 -13.11
N TRP A 136 1.84 4.26 -13.41
CA TRP A 136 2.53 5.27 -12.61
C TRP A 136 1.70 6.55 -12.49
N ARG A 137 1.63 7.12 -11.28
CA ARG A 137 0.98 8.41 -11.02
C ARG A 137 -0.45 8.50 -11.58
N ASP A 138 -1.21 7.43 -11.46
CA ASP A 138 -2.59 7.35 -11.97
C ASP A 138 -3.58 7.08 -10.81
N PRO A 139 -4.05 8.13 -10.11
CA PRO A 139 -5.04 8.01 -9.05
C PRO A 139 -6.36 7.38 -9.52
N ALA A 140 -6.76 7.63 -10.78
CA ALA A 140 -7.99 7.06 -11.34
C ALA A 140 -7.89 5.54 -11.48
N ALA A 141 -6.74 5.04 -11.95
CA ALA A 141 -6.48 3.60 -12.00
C ALA A 141 -6.43 2.97 -10.61
N ILE A 142 -5.79 3.63 -9.64
CA ILE A 142 -5.78 3.18 -8.24
C ILE A 142 -7.22 3.07 -7.73
N ALA A 143 -8.04 4.12 -7.89
CA ALA A 143 -9.43 4.13 -7.42
C ALA A 143 -10.26 3.02 -8.09
N ARG A 144 -10.10 2.82 -9.40
CA ARG A 144 -10.81 1.78 -10.14
C ARG A 144 -10.51 0.38 -9.61
N GLU A 145 -9.24 0.05 -9.42
CA GLU A 145 -8.85 -1.29 -8.96
C GLU A 145 -9.17 -1.51 -7.47
N VAL A 146 -9.00 -0.50 -6.62
CA VAL A 146 -9.42 -0.58 -5.22
C VAL A 146 -10.93 -0.79 -5.12
N ASN A 147 -11.74 -0.01 -5.85
CA ASN A 147 -13.19 -0.17 -5.87
C ASN A 147 -13.61 -1.57 -6.39
N ALA A 148 -12.94 -2.08 -7.42
CA ALA A 148 -13.20 -3.42 -7.95
C ALA A 148 -12.88 -4.53 -6.92
N LEU A 149 -11.86 -4.35 -6.09
CA LEU A 149 -11.50 -5.30 -5.04
C LEU A 149 -12.38 -5.17 -3.79
N LEU A 150 -12.78 -3.95 -3.41
CA LEU A 150 -13.69 -3.74 -2.28
C LEU A 150 -15.11 -4.19 -2.59
N GLY A 151 -15.55 -4.04 -3.84
CA GLY A 151 -16.89 -4.43 -4.30
C GLY A 151 -17.05 -5.91 -4.64
N ASP A 152 -15.96 -6.70 -4.71
CA ASP A 152 -16.00 -8.14 -5.05
C ASP A 152 -15.15 -8.95 -4.07
N ASP A 153 -15.78 -9.42 -3.00
CA ASP A 153 -15.15 -10.24 -1.96
C ASP A 153 -14.57 -11.54 -2.52
N ALA A 154 -15.22 -12.14 -3.52
CA ALA A 154 -14.75 -13.37 -4.13
C ALA A 154 -13.46 -13.14 -4.94
N LYS A 155 -13.39 -12.04 -5.71
CA LYS A 155 -12.18 -11.61 -6.42
C LYS A 155 -11.04 -11.34 -5.44
N ARG A 156 -11.32 -10.57 -4.37
CA ARG A 156 -10.32 -10.24 -3.35
C ARG A 156 -9.82 -11.49 -2.62
N LEU A 157 -10.72 -12.41 -2.27
CA LEU A 157 -10.34 -13.66 -1.62
C LEU A 157 -9.49 -14.57 -2.52
N ARG A 158 -9.83 -14.69 -3.81
CA ARG A 158 -9.01 -15.46 -4.78
C ARG A 158 -7.60 -14.91 -4.87
N MET A 159 -7.45 -13.58 -4.95
CA MET A 159 -6.14 -12.92 -4.97
C MET A 159 -5.35 -13.21 -3.69
N ARG A 160 -5.99 -13.06 -2.53
CA ARG A 160 -5.37 -13.34 -1.21
C ARG A 160 -4.90 -14.80 -1.09
N ARG A 161 -5.68 -15.77 -1.58
CA ARG A 161 -5.30 -17.20 -1.57
C ARG A 161 -4.08 -17.47 -2.44
N ARG A 162 -4.01 -16.85 -3.62
CA ARG A 162 -2.84 -16.97 -4.52
C ARG A 162 -1.58 -16.36 -3.89
N ALA A 163 -1.72 -15.17 -3.30
CA ALA A 163 -0.62 -14.53 -2.57
C ALA A 163 -0.15 -15.38 -1.39
N ALA A 164 -1.06 -15.90 -0.57
CA ALA A 164 -0.73 -16.75 0.57
C ALA A 164 -0.09 -18.10 0.16
N ALA A 165 -0.53 -18.70 -0.94
CA ALA A 165 0.09 -19.91 -1.48
C ALA A 165 1.54 -19.64 -1.87
N TYR A 166 1.79 -18.60 -2.64
CA TYR A 166 3.12 -18.19 -3.05
C TYR A 166 4.00 -17.80 -1.86
N GLY A 167 3.43 -17.10 -0.86
CA GLY A 167 4.13 -16.68 0.35
C GLY A 167 4.69 -17.86 1.16
N ARG A 168 4.02 -19.03 1.15
CA ARG A 168 4.54 -20.23 1.80
C ARG A 168 5.82 -20.75 1.14
N ASP A 169 5.93 -20.61 -0.19
CA ASP A 169 7.11 -21.02 -0.94
C ASP A 169 8.29 -20.05 -0.77
N MET A 170 8.01 -18.82 -0.28
CA MET A 170 9.05 -17.83 0.07
C MET A 170 9.68 -18.08 1.45
N LEU A 171 9.11 -18.95 2.28
CA LEU A 171 9.69 -19.29 3.57
C LEU A 171 10.93 -20.16 3.35
N TRP A 172 12.05 -19.75 3.98
CA TRP A 172 13.23 -20.60 4.02
C TRP A 172 12.87 -21.93 4.71
N PRO A 173 13.20 -23.09 4.13
CA PRO A 173 13.05 -24.33 4.84
C PRO A 173 13.84 -24.23 6.14
N ALA A 174 13.21 -24.61 7.25
CA ALA A 174 13.93 -24.73 8.53
C ALA A 174 15.04 -25.76 8.33
N ILE A 175 16.30 -25.30 8.42
CA ILE A 175 17.49 -26.14 8.37
C ILE A 175 17.61 -26.86 9.71
#